data_8f8e153b4bf9bed5ef6537191b3157a3
#
_entry.id   8f8e153b4bf9bed5ef6537191b3157a3
#
_cell.length_a   1.000
_cell.length_b   1.000
_cell.length_c   1.000
_cell.angle_alpha   90.00
_cell.angle_beta   90.00
_cell.angle_gamma   90.00
#
_symmetry.space_group_name_H-M   'P 1'
#
loop_
_entity.id
_entity.type
_entity.pdbx_description
1 polymer ?
#
loop_
_entity_poly.entity_id
_entity_poly.type
_entity_poly.pdbx_seq_one_letter_code
_entity_poly.pdbx_strand_id
1 'polypeptide(L)'
;MNKISWTNKAKKDLRKIPQKQKVQIYNAISTLNQPLDEWHNVKSLVNNQYDYRLRVGNYRVVFDFEKKAKIISIEKIGVRNERTY
;
A
#
# COMPACT_ATOMS: atom_id res chain seq x y z
N MET A 1 -12.20 -11.29 -5.19
CA MET A 1 -10.82 -10.79 -5.36
C MET A 1 -10.83 -9.27 -5.45
N ASN A 2 -9.97 -8.60 -4.70
CA ASN A 2 -9.92 -7.15 -4.73
C ASN A 2 -9.17 -6.64 -5.96
N LYS A 3 -9.66 -5.55 -6.53
CA LYS A 3 -8.99 -4.88 -7.64
C LYS A 3 -8.04 -3.81 -7.07
N ILE A 4 -6.82 -3.76 -7.58
CA ILE A 4 -5.80 -2.82 -7.11
C ILE A 4 -5.63 -1.70 -8.13
N SER A 5 -5.79 -0.47 -7.65
CA SER A 5 -5.65 0.74 -8.45
C SER A 5 -4.51 1.58 -7.87
N TRP A 6 -3.77 2.28 -8.72
CA TRP A 6 -2.62 3.10 -8.30
C TRP A 6 -2.89 4.56 -8.62
N THR A 7 -2.70 5.42 -7.63
CA THR A 7 -2.73 6.87 -7.88
C THR A 7 -1.46 7.30 -8.61
N ASN A 8 -1.51 8.47 -9.23
CA ASN A 8 -0.31 9.03 -9.87
C ASN A 8 0.80 9.27 -8.85
N LYS A 9 0.44 9.71 -7.64
CA LYS A 9 1.40 9.91 -6.56
C LYS A 9 2.12 8.61 -6.21
N ALA A 10 1.38 7.53 -6.05
CA ALA A 10 1.96 6.23 -5.72
C ALA A 10 2.87 5.71 -6.83
N LYS A 11 2.48 5.91 -8.08
CA LYS A 11 3.32 5.53 -9.23
C LYS A 11 4.63 6.28 -9.23
N LYS A 12 4.59 7.60 -8.95
CA LYS A 12 5.80 8.42 -8.88
C LYS A 12 6.69 7.99 -7.72
N ASP A 13 6.09 7.70 -6.56
CA ASP A 13 6.84 7.22 -5.41
C ASP A 13 7.58 5.91 -5.74
N LEU A 14 6.90 4.99 -6.41
CA LEU A 14 7.48 3.70 -6.76
C LEU A 14 8.69 3.85 -7.69
N ARG A 15 8.63 4.79 -8.65
CA ARG A 15 9.71 5.01 -9.60
C ARG A 15 11.02 5.42 -8.92
N LYS A 16 10.94 6.09 -7.76
CA LYS A 16 12.11 6.59 -7.04
C LYS A 16 12.80 5.53 -6.20
N ILE A 17 12.21 4.34 -6.09
CA ILE A 17 12.70 3.28 -5.23
C ILE A 17 13.66 2.38 -6.02
N PRO A 18 14.79 1.96 -5.40
CA PRO A 18 15.73 1.04 -6.08
C PRO A 18 15.03 -0.23 -6.55
N GLN A 19 15.49 -0.81 -7.66
CA GLN A 19 14.82 -1.91 -8.35
C GLN A 19 14.53 -3.11 -7.45
N LYS A 20 15.47 -3.48 -6.60
CA LYS A 20 15.30 -4.63 -5.70
C LYS A 20 14.11 -4.42 -4.77
N GLN A 21 14.04 -3.25 -4.12
CA GLN A 21 12.96 -2.91 -3.21
C GLN A 21 11.64 -2.68 -3.95
N LYS A 22 11.72 -2.11 -5.14
CA LYS A 22 10.54 -1.89 -5.99
C LYS A 22 9.81 -3.21 -6.26
N VAL A 23 10.55 -4.26 -6.60
CA VAL A 23 9.96 -5.58 -6.86
C VAL A 23 9.32 -6.14 -5.59
N GLN A 24 10.00 -6.00 -4.45
CA GLN A 24 9.46 -6.46 -3.16
C GLN A 24 8.15 -5.75 -2.82
N ILE A 25 8.12 -4.44 -3.01
CA ILE A 25 6.93 -3.63 -2.73
C ILE A 25 5.78 -4.01 -3.66
N TYR A 26 6.06 -4.14 -4.94
CA TYR A 26 5.05 -4.52 -5.92
C TYR A 26 4.43 -5.88 -5.58
N ASN A 27 5.27 -6.85 -5.25
CA ASN A 27 4.80 -8.20 -4.89
C ASN A 27 3.95 -8.17 -3.62
N ALA A 28 4.37 -7.39 -2.62
CA ALA A 28 3.60 -7.27 -1.38
C ALA A 28 2.25 -6.62 -1.63
N ILE A 29 2.20 -5.58 -2.45
CA ILE A 29 0.93 -4.91 -2.80
C ILE A 29 0.01 -5.88 -3.54
N SER A 30 0.56 -6.73 -4.40
CA SER A 30 -0.24 -7.71 -5.15
C SER A 30 -0.99 -8.66 -4.23
N THR A 31 -0.48 -8.93 -3.03
CA THR A 31 -1.17 -9.82 -2.07
C THR A 31 -2.46 -9.21 -1.54
N LEU A 32 -2.64 -7.90 -1.69
CA LEU A 32 -3.87 -7.22 -1.24
C LEU A 32 -5.09 -7.59 -2.10
N ASN A 33 -4.90 -8.33 -3.19
CA ASN A 33 -6.01 -8.85 -3.97
C ASN A 33 -6.81 -9.90 -3.21
N GLN A 34 -6.23 -10.46 -2.14
CA GLN A 34 -6.91 -11.44 -1.29
C GLN A 34 -7.89 -10.75 -0.33
N PRO A 35 -8.82 -11.52 0.28
CA PRO A 35 -9.72 -10.94 1.28
C PRO A 35 -8.97 -10.30 2.45
N LEU A 36 -9.60 -9.31 3.07
CA LEU A 36 -9.02 -8.51 4.15
C LEU A 36 -8.40 -9.36 5.26
N ASP A 37 -9.05 -10.45 5.65
CA ASP A 37 -8.60 -11.30 6.75
C ASP A 37 -7.37 -12.15 6.39
N GLU A 38 -6.95 -12.14 5.13
CA GLU A 38 -5.76 -12.86 4.68
C GLU A 38 -4.55 -11.93 4.46
N TRP A 39 -4.71 -10.63 4.72
CA TRP A 39 -3.60 -9.70 4.54
C TRP A 39 -2.56 -9.86 5.64
N HIS A 40 -1.28 -9.70 5.26
CA HIS A 40 -0.15 -9.72 6.18
C HIS A 40 0.53 -8.36 6.22
N ASN A 41 1.07 -7.99 7.38
CA ASN A 41 1.82 -6.75 7.58
C ASN A 41 0.99 -5.50 7.30
N VAL A 42 -0.32 -5.61 7.44
CA VAL A 42 -1.24 -4.51 7.23
C VAL A 42 -1.85 -4.11 8.57
N LYS A 43 -1.93 -2.82 8.79
CA LYS A 43 -2.55 -2.26 10.00
C LYS A 43 -3.54 -1.18 9.59
N SER A 44 -4.70 -1.17 10.24
CA SER A 44 -5.66 -0.09 10.03
C SER A 44 -5.16 1.19 10.70
N LEU A 45 -5.46 2.32 10.08
CA LEU A 45 -5.08 3.63 10.61
C LEU A 45 -6.32 4.29 11.20
N VAL A 46 -6.19 4.85 12.40
CA VAL A 46 -7.29 5.51 13.12
C VAL A 46 -7.06 7.01 13.07
N ASN A 47 -8.13 7.76 12.82
CA ASN A 47 -8.11 9.21 12.72
C ASN A 47 -7.04 9.70 11.73
N ASN A 48 -6.97 9.02 10.59
CA ASN A 48 -5.99 9.31 9.55
C ASN A 48 -6.70 9.50 8.22
N GLN A 49 -6.03 10.20 7.30
CA GLN A 49 -6.52 10.45 5.96
C GLN A 49 -6.69 9.15 5.17
N TYR A 50 -5.86 8.14 5.47
CA TYR A 50 -5.84 6.86 4.76
C TYR A 50 -6.39 5.74 5.65
N ASP A 51 -6.90 4.67 5.02
CA ASP A 51 -7.53 3.56 5.76
C ASP A 51 -6.52 2.59 6.37
N TYR A 52 -5.48 2.25 5.60
CA TYR A 52 -4.55 1.18 5.98
C TYR A 52 -3.12 1.52 5.59
N ARG A 53 -2.18 0.84 6.26
CA ARG A 53 -0.78 0.86 5.83
C ARG A 53 -0.26 -0.57 5.71
N LEU A 54 0.56 -0.81 4.70
CA LEU A 54 1.27 -2.07 4.46
C LEU A 54 2.76 -1.82 4.70
N ARG A 55 3.38 -2.65 5.53
CA ARG A 55 4.82 -2.56 5.79
C ARG A 55 5.57 -3.51 4.87
N VAL A 56 6.57 -2.99 4.16
CA VAL A 56 7.44 -3.78 3.28
C VAL A 56 8.88 -3.34 3.56
N GLY A 57 9.62 -4.14 4.34
CA GLY A 57 10.99 -3.78 4.73
C GLY A 57 11.04 -2.41 5.39
N ASN A 58 11.81 -1.50 4.84
CA ASN A 58 11.94 -0.12 5.34
C ASN A 58 10.90 0.82 4.77
N TYR A 59 9.94 0.31 4.01
CA TYR A 59 8.93 1.13 3.34
C TYR A 59 7.56 0.92 3.93
N ARG A 60 6.72 1.94 3.80
CA ARG A 60 5.30 1.88 4.16
C ARG A 60 4.48 2.30 2.96
N VAL A 61 3.45 1.52 2.67
CA VAL A 61 2.49 1.81 1.62
C VAL A 61 1.17 2.15 2.30
N VAL A 62 0.64 3.34 2.06
CA VAL A 62 -0.69 3.70 2.57
C VAL A 62 -1.70 3.56 1.45
N PHE A 63 -2.86 3.03 1.79
CA PHE A 63 -3.90 2.77 0.81
C PHE A 63 -5.28 2.86 1.44
N ASP A 64 -6.27 3.06 0.57
CA ASP A 64 -7.67 3.06 0.94
C ASP A 64 -8.33 1.82 0.38
N PHE A 65 -9.37 1.35 1.05
CA PHE A 65 -10.11 0.16 0.65
C PHE A 65 -11.60 0.44 0.63
N GLU A 66 -12.18 0.45 -0.56
CA GLU A 66 -13.63 0.52 -0.75
C GLU A 66 -14.18 -0.91 -0.71
N LYS A 67 -14.74 -1.28 0.44
CA LYS A 67 -15.15 -2.65 0.71
C LYS A 67 -16.27 -3.15 -0.21
N LYS A 68 -17.25 -2.32 -0.50
CA LYS A 68 -18.36 -2.72 -1.36
C LYS A 68 -17.91 -3.00 -2.79
N ALA A 69 -17.11 -2.10 -3.33
CA ALA A 69 -16.60 -2.23 -4.70
C ALA A 69 -15.42 -3.19 -4.78
N LYS A 70 -14.83 -3.56 -3.65
CA LYS A 70 -13.61 -4.38 -3.58
C LYS A 70 -12.46 -3.74 -4.36
N ILE A 71 -12.29 -2.43 -4.16
CA ILE A 71 -11.23 -1.67 -4.81
C ILE A 71 -10.26 -1.16 -3.78
N ILE A 72 -8.98 -1.43 -4.01
CA ILE A 72 -7.88 -0.92 -3.20
C ILE A 72 -7.20 0.19 -4.01
N SER A 73 -7.06 1.37 -3.39
CA SER A 73 -6.38 2.50 -4.02
C SER A 73 -5.05 2.72 -3.30
N ILE A 74 -3.94 2.48 -4.02
CA ILE A 74 -2.60 2.71 -3.48
C ILE A 74 -2.33 4.20 -3.58
N GLU A 75 -2.21 4.84 -2.41
CA GLU A 75 -2.16 6.30 -2.33
C GLU A 75 -0.75 6.86 -2.28
N LYS A 76 0.15 6.20 -1.54
CA LYS A 76 1.45 6.78 -1.26
C LYS A 76 2.43 5.70 -0.77
N ILE A 77 3.70 5.83 -1.14
CA ILE A 77 4.77 4.96 -0.66
C ILE A 77 5.87 5.84 -0.10
N GLY A 78 6.32 5.54 1.12
CA GLY A 78 7.36 6.31 1.77
C GLY A 78 8.31 5.44 2.56
N VAL A 79 9.45 6.03 2.95
CA VAL A 79 10.43 5.37 3.78
C VAL A 79 9.91 5.32 5.21
N ARG A 80 10.15 4.21 5.89
CA ARG A 80 9.60 3.93 7.21
C ARG A 80 9.95 4.97 8.28
N ASN A 81 11.15 5.55 8.21
CA ASN A 81 11.61 6.54 9.19
C ASN A 81 11.18 7.97 8.84
N GLU A 82 10.42 8.15 7.77
CA GLU A 82 9.84 9.42 7.39
C GLU A 82 8.35 9.42 7.71
N ARG A 83 7.76 10.62 7.80
CA ARG A 83 6.31 10.72 7.97
C ARG A 83 5.63 10.39 6.66
N THR A 84 5.05 9.21 6.57
CA THR A 84 4.35 8.74 5.37
C THR A 84 2.86 9.10 5.44
N TYR A 85 2.35 9.21 6.65
CA TYR A 85 0.93 9.51 6.88
C TYR A 85 0.72 10.27 8.18
#